data_dc9a1bb5c6cc37653c25eb839e9008c4
#
_entry.id   dc9a1bb5c6cc37653c25eb839e9008c4
#
_cell.length_a   1.000
_cell.length_b   1.000
_cell.length_c   1.000
_cell.angle_alpha   90.00
_cell.angle_beta   90.00
_cell.angle_gamma   90.00
#
_symmetry.space_group_name_H-M   'P 1'
#
loop_
_entity.id
_entity.type
_entity.pdbx_description
1 polymer ?
#
loop_
_entity_poly.entity_id
_entity_poly.type
_entity_poly.pdbx_seq_one_letter_code
_entity_poly.pdbx_strand_id
1 'polypeptide(L)'
;MSNVEAEPAVMRCGSPVDDVRPAGAPRVDVLPARDVPLGGPRSMTVRRTLPQRDRTLIGAWCFADHYGPDEVADRGGMALGPHPHTGLQTVTWLFSGEVEHRDTLGTHAFVRPGEINLMTGGYGIAHSEVSTPRTTVVHGVQLWVALPEEHRNAERDFQHHAPQPVRMEGAEIRVFLGSLAGDVSPVRTFTPLLGAEIVLQPRMTVALSLDTGFEHGLLVDSGDVRVADTLLHRAELGYVPPGADALTLTNESDGPARTILLGGTPFEEEIVMWWNFIGRTHQDIVKAREDWETSSERFGTIGDFPGGRIPAPALPNATIRPRRNPPRR
;
A
#
# COMPACT_ATOMS: atom_id res chain seq x y z
N MET A 1 -9.08 2.15 -1.57
CA MET A 1 -9.60 1.92 -2.94
C MET A 1 -10.05 0.47 -3.07
N SER A 2 -11.22 0.22 -3.68
CA SER A 2 -11.79 -1.12 -3.76
C SER A 2 -11.11 -1.95 -4.84
N ASN A 3 -10.65 -3.15 -4.48
CA ASN A 3 -10.09 -4.10 -5.43
C ASN A 3 -11.24 -4.85 -6.13
N VAL A 4 -11.40 -4.67 -7.43
CA VAL A 4 -12.44 -5.35 -8.24
C VAL A 4 -11.90 -6.49 -9.09
N GLU A 5 -10.64 -6.81 -8.95
CA GLU A 5 -10.01 -7.88 -9.73
C GLU A 5 -10.45 -9.26 -9.23
N ALA A 6 -11.34 -9.91 -9.96
CA ALA A 6 -11.83 -11.25 -9.64
C ALA A 6 -10.84 -12.36 -10.05
N GLU A 7 -10.05 -12.11 -11.10
CA GLU A 7 -9.08 -13.06 -11.65
C GLU A 7 -7.72 -12.36 -11.86
N PRO A 8 -6.88 -12.24 -10.82
CA PRO A 8 -5.60 -11.55 -10.92
C PRO A 8 -4.64 -12.28 -11.89
N ALA A 9 -4.08 -11.54 -12.82
CA ALA A 9 -3.03 -12.05 -13.70
C ALA A 9 -1.78 -12.44 -12.90
N VAL A 10 -1.19 -13.59 -13.20
CA VAL A 10 0.07 -14.02 -12.60
C VAL A 10 1.23 -13.47 -13.43
N MET A 11 1.95 -12.48 -12.89
CA MET A 11 3.20 -12.01 -13.48
C MET A 11 4.38 -12.78 -12.87
N ARG A 12 5.34 -13.17 -13.71
CA ARG A 12 6.61 -13.72 -13.25
C ARG A 12 7.66 -12.62 -13.31
N CYS A 13 8.34 -12.39 -12.20
CA CYS A 13 9.57 -11.61 -12.24
C CYS A 13 10.60 -12.33 -13.12
N GLY A 14 11.35 -11.58 -13.91
CA GLY A 14 12.45 -12.13 -14.71
C GLY A 14 13.45 -12.89 -13.84
N SER A 15 14.06 -13.93 -14.38
CA SER A 15 15.15 -14.63 -13.68
C SER A 15 16.30 -13.66 -13.43
N PRO A 16 16.95 -13.71 -12.24
CA PRO A 16 18.13 -12.89 -11.98
C PRO A 16 19.21 -13.22 -13.03
N VAL A 17 19.72 -12.20 -13.68
CA VAL A 17 20.99 -12.31 -14.41
C VAL A 17 22.06 -12.45 -13.33
N ASP A 18 22.96 -13.41 -13.43
CA ASP A 18 24.12 -13.58 -12.53
C ASP A 18 25.08 -12.38 -12.75
N ASP A 19 24.80 -11.26 -12.09
CA ASP A 19 25.71 -10.12 -12.05
C ASP A 19 26.71 -10.30 -10.91
N VAL A 20 27.99 -10.13 -11.25
CA VAL A 20 29.11 -10.09 -10.27
C VAL A 20 28.94 -8.80 -9.45
N ARG A 21 28.41 -8.92 -8.23
CA ARG A 21 28.16 -7.79 -7.33
C ARG A 21 29.39 -7.46 -6.49
N PRO A 22 29.59 -6.16 -6.14
CA PRO A 22 30.54 -5.77 -5.11
C PRO A 22 30.19 -6.45 -3.78
N ALA A 23 31.17 -6.94 -3.06
CA ALA A 23 30.96 -7.55 -1.75
C ALA A 23 30.38 -6.50 -0.77
N GLY A 24 29.15 -6.74 -0.27
CA GLY A 24 28.52 -5.91 0.76
C GLY A 24 27.26 -5.12 0.31
N ALA A 25 26.97 -4.96 -0.98
CA ALA A 25 25.75 -4.31 -1.41
C ALA A 25 24.52 -5.23 -1.21
N PRO A 26 23.38 -4.72 -0.69
CA PRO A 26 22.19 -5.53 -0.54
C PRO A 26 21.64 -5.96 -1.91
N ARG A 27 21.10 -7.18 -1.97
CA ARG A 27 20.38 -7.65 -3.15
C ARG A 27 19.07 -6.86 -3.29
N VAL A 28 18.75 -6.43 -4.51
CA VAL A 28 17.49 -5.78 -4.84
C VAL A 28 16.78 -6.59 -5.93
N ASP A 29 15.59 -7.11 -5.62
CA ASP A 29 14.75 -7.81 -6.59
C ASP A 29 13.67 -6.85 -7.11
N VAL A 30 13.62 -6.65 -8.44
CA VAL A 30 12.66 -5.72 -9.06
C VAL A 30 11.30 -6.38 -9.21
N LEU A 31 10.26 -5.74 -8.67
CA LEU A 31 8.86 -6.11 -8.81
C LEU A 31 8.17 -5.11 -9.75
N PRO A 32 7.94 -5.45 -11.02
CA PRO A 32 7.26 -4.56 -11.96
C PRO A 32 5.79 -4.42 -11.58
N ALA A 33 5.21 -3.25 -11.83
CA ALA A 33 3.78 -3.05 -11.66
C ALA A 33 2.98 -3.71 -12.78
N ARG A 34 1.73 -4.03 -12.47
CA ARG A 34 0.70 -4.36 -13.46
C ARG A 34 -0.45 -3.37 -13.37
N ASP A 35 -1.03 -3.04 -14.51
CA ASP A 35 -2.22 -2.19 -14.55
C ASP A 35 -3.44 -2.96 -14.10
N VAL A 36 -4.19 -2.38 -13.17
CA VAL A 36 -5.43 -2.96 -12.62
C VAL A 36 -6.52 -1.89 -12.66
N PRO A 37 -7.69 -2.19 -13.23
CA PRO A 37 -8.82 -1.28 -13.15
C PRO A 37 -9.40 -1.30 -11.73
N LEU A 38 -9.58 -0.13 -11.15
CA LEU A 38 -10.38 0.03 -9.94
C LEU A 38 -11.85 0.13 -10.31
N GLY A 39 -12.70 -0.59 -9.58
CA GLY A 39 -14.14 -0.54 -9.81
C GLY A 39 -14.79 0.73 -9.27
N GLY A 40 -16.02 0.92 -9.75
CA GLY A 40 -16.86 2.05 -9.37
C GLY A 40 -17.28 2.88 -10.57
N PRO A 41 -18.24 3.79 -10.40
CA PRO A 41 -18.78 4.60 -11.49
C PRO A 41 -17.76 5.57 -12.10
N ARG A 42 -16.67 5.85 -11.39
CA ARG A 42 -15.56 6.69 -11.83
C ARG A 42 -14.26 5.95 -11.60
N SER A 43 -14.12 4.84 -12.33
CA SER A 43 -12.94 3.97 -12.26
C SER A 43 -11.68 4.67 -12.75
N MET A 44 -10.54 4.28 -12.18
CA MET A 44 -9.21 4.68 -12.61
C MET A 44 -8.33 3.44 -12.74
N THR A 45 -7.28 3.53 -13.51
CA THR A 45 -6.26 2.47 -13.59
C THR A 45 -5.20 2.72 -12.53
N VAL A 46 -4.85 1.70 -11.76
CA VAL A 46 -3.75 1.73 -10.79
C VAL A 46 -2.65 0.79 -11.22
N ARG A 47 -1.43 1.09 -10.82
CA ARG A 47 -0.25 0.25 -11.03
C ARG A 47 0.02 -0.51 -9.73
N ARG A 48 -0.31 -1.81 -9.75
CA ARG A 48 -0.20 -2.70 -8.58
C ARG A 48 1.14 -3.42 -8.57
N THR A 49 1.91 -3.23 -7.49
CA THR A 49 3.18 -3.93 -7.27
C THR A 49 3.08 -5.06 -6.24
N LEU A 50 2.17 -4.96 -5.27
CA LEU A 50 1.84 -6.03 -4.32
C LEU A 50 0.34 -6.32 -4.32
N PRO A 51 -0.10 -7.59 -4.17
CA PRO A 51 0.73 -8.80 -4.15
C PRO A 51 1.12 -9.27 -5.55
N GLN A 52 2.23 -9.98 -5.62
CA GLN A 52 2.63 -10.77 -6.78
C GLN A 52 2.83 -12.24 -6.38
N ARG A 53 2.96 -13.12 -7.39
CA ARG A 53 3.17 -14.55 -7.13
C ARG A 53 4.45 -14.82 -6.34
N ASP A 54 5.51 -14.10 -6.69
CA ASP A 54 6.85 -14.30 -6.13
C ASP A 54 7.11 -13.42 -4.90
N ARG A 55 6.19 -12.49 -4.60
CA ARG A 55 6.24 -11.63 -3.41
C ARG A 55 4.83 -11.23 -2.99
N THR A 56 4.36 -11.82 -1.90
CA THR A 56 3.02 -11.52 -1.36
C THR A 56 3.05 -10.34 -0.40
N LEU A 57 4.10 -10.25 0.42
CA LEU A 57 4.23 -9.25 1.48
C LEU A 57 5.64 -8.66 1.53
N ILE A 58 5.74 -7.47 2.13
CA ILE A 58 6.96 -6.84 2.63
C ILE A 58 6.68 -6.44 4.08
N GLY A 59 7.27 -7.13 5.08
CA GLY A 59 6.72 -7.12 6.41
C GLY A 59 5.23 -7.47 6.34
N ALA A 60 4.39 -6.74 7.03
CA ALA A 60 2.93 -6.92 6.92
C ALA A 60 2.28 -6.13 5.76
N TRP A 61 3.04 -5.38 4.96
CA TRP A 61 2.51 -4.74 3.75
C TRP A 61 2.13 -5.79 2.72
N CYS A 62 0.84 -5.94 2.45
CA CYS A 62 0.30 -6.99 1.59
C CYS A 62 -0.34 -6.47 0.29
N PHE A 63 -0.42 -5.14 0.14
CA PHE A 63 -1.03 -4.51 -1.02
C PHE A 63 -0.39 -3.14 -1.28
N ALA A 64 -0.06 -2.85 -2.53
CA ALA A 64 0.47 -1.57 -2.95
C ALA A 64 -0.02 -1.21 -4.35
N ASP A 65 -0.94 -0.23 -4.39
CA ASP A 65 -1.44 0.40 -5.61
C ASP A 65 -0.89 1.82 -5.70
N HIS A 66 -0.18 2.09 -6.78
CA HIS A 66 0.28 3.41 -7.18
C HIS A 66 -0.64 3.96 -8.26
N TYR A 67 -1.17 5.15 -8.10
CA TYR A 67 -2.10 5.76 -9.04
C TYR A 67 -1.76 7.21 -9.36
N GLY A 68 -2.20 7.64 -10.51
CA GLY A 68 -1.98 8.99 -11.01
C GLY A 68 -0.56 9.28 -11.50
N PRO A 69 -0.23 10.58 -11.74
CA PRO A 69 -1.19 11.67 -11.74
C PRO A 69 -2.33 11.41 -12.72
N ASP A 70 -3.58 11.48 -12.27
CA ASP A 70 -4.78 11.26 -13.08
C ASP A 70 -5.67 12.50 -13.05
N GLU A 71 -5.93 13.05 -14.22
CA GLU A 71 -6.84 14.20 -14.38
C GLU A 71 -8.26 13.72 -14.13
N VAL A 72 -8.87 14.22 -13.06
CA VAL A 72 -10.20 13.80 -12.62
C VAL A 72 -11.27 14.89 -12.75
N ALA A 73 -10.87 16.12 -13.06
CA ALA A 73 -11.79 17.27 -13.16
C ALA A 73 -12.93 17.03 -14.17
N ASP A 74 -12.59 16.59 -15.38
CA ASP A 74 -13.54 16.38 -16.48
C ASP A 74 -14.45 15.16 -16.26
N ARG A 75 -14.05 14.25 -15.35
CA ARG A 75 -14.82 13.04 -14.98
C ARG A 75 -15.69 13.23 -13.75
N GLY A 76 -15.69 14.44 -13.17
CA GLY A 76 -16.39 14.76 -11.93
C GLY A 76 -15.73 14.17 -10.69
N GLY A 77 -14.41 13.97 -10.72
CA GLY A 77 -13.61 13.48 -9.60
C GLY A 77 -13.48 11.94 -9.54
N MET A 78 -12.74 11.45 -8.54
CA MET A 78 -12.71 10.05 -8.12
C MET A 78 -13.86 9.82 -7.13
N ALA A 79 -14.58 8.72 -7.26
CA ALA A 79 -15.61 8.33 -6.29
C ALA A 79 -15.64 6.81 -6.13
N LEU A 80 -15.26 6.36 -4.96
CA LEU A 80 -15.38 4.98 -4.49
C LEU A 80 -16.49 4.92 -3.45
N GLY A 81 -17.57 4.24 -3.80
CA GLY A 81 -18.71 4.03 -2.91
C GLY A 81 -18.37 3.16 -1.71
N PRO A 82 -19.29 3.06 -0.75
CA PRO A 82 -19.08 2.24 0.44
C PRO A 82 -18.69 0.80 0.08
N HIS A 83 -17.56 0.37 0.60
CA HIS A 83 -16.98 -0.96 0.43
C HIS A 83 -16.32 -1.43 1.73
N PRO A 84 -16.28 -2.75 1.96
CA PRO A 84 -15.89 -3.31 3.26
C PRO A 84 -14.42 -3.69 3.30
N HIS A 85 -13.87 -3.81 4.52
CA HIS A 85 -12.57 -4.41 4.78
C HIS A 85 -12.60 -5.30 6.03
N THR A 86 -11.84 -6.42 6.01
CA THR A 86 -11.61 -7.30 7.16
C THR A 86 -10.15 -7.73 7.24
N GLY A 87 -9.61 -7.89 8.44
CA GLY A 87 -8.30 -8.47 8.69
C GLY A 87 -7.11 -7.64 8.21
N LEU A 88 -7.33 -6.35 7.96
CA LEU A 88 -6.31 -5.44 7.43
C LEU A 88 -6.45 -4.02 7.99
N GLN A 89 -5.39 -3.23 7.80
CA GLN A 89 -5.45 -1.77 7.86
C GLN A 89 -5.25 -1.19 6.46
N THR A 90 -5.97 -0.11 6.12
CA THR A 90 -5.72 0.67 4.90
C THR A 90 -4.87 1.88 5.21
N VAL A 91 -3.94 2.20 4.33
CA VAL A 91 -3.12 3.41 4.40
C VAL A 91 -3.29 4.18 3.10
N THR A 92 -3.77 5.41 3.19
CA THR A 92 -3.86 6.34 2.07
C THR A 92 -2.79 7.42 2.23
N TRP A 93 -1.94 7.58 1.21
CA TRP A 93 -0.91 8.62 1.15
C TRP A 93 -0.96 9.31 -0.21
N LEU A 94 -1.24 10.62 -0.20
CA LEU A 94 -1.36 11.41 -1.42
C LEU A 94 -0.08 12.19 -1.73
N PHE A 95 0.22 12.30 -3.02
CA PHE A 95 1.21 13.24 -3.57
C PHE A 95 0.52 14.49 -4.13
N SER A 96 -0.74 14.37 -4.59
CA SER A 96 -1.57 15.47 -5.09
C SER A 96 -3.04 15.15 -4.91
N GLY A 97 -3.85 16.20 -4.77
CA GLY A 97 -5.30 16.11 -4.58
C GLY A 97 -5.71 16.08 -3.12
N GLU A 98 -6.99 16.00 -2.87
CA GLU A 98 -7.62 15.84 -1.56
C GLU A 98 -8.74 14.82 -1.68
N VAL A 99 -8.75 13.83 -0.79
CA VAL A 99 -9.76 12.77 -0.75
C VAL A 99 -10.51 12.82 0.58
N GLU A 100 -11.83 12.87 0.49
CA GLU A 100 -12.74 12.74 1.61
C GLU A 100 -12.92 11.27 1.94
N HIS A 101 -12.66 10.90 3.19
CA HIS A 101 -12.88 9.58 3.76
C HIS A 101 -14.07 9.62 4.72
N ARG A 102 -15.00 8.67 4.56
CA ARG A 102 -16.07 8.41 5.51
C ARG A 102 -16.13 6.93 5.81
N ASP A 103 -16.29 6.56 7.10
CA ASP A 103 -16.36 5.15 7.50
C ASP A 103 -17.50 4.87 8.49
N THR A 104 -17.70 3.60 8.77
CA THR A 104 -18.75 3.13 9.68
C THR A 104 -18.39 3.21 11.17
N LEU A 105 -17.21 3.74 11.51
CA LEU A 105 -16.89 4.21 12.85
C LEU A 105 -17.50 5.60 13.11
N GLY A 106 -17.95 6.27 12.06
CA GLY A 106 -18.44 7.63 12.08
C GLY A 106 -17.37 8.67 11.75
N THR A 107 -16.20 8.24 11.29
CA THR A 107 -15.13 9.13 10.86
C THR A 107 -15.55 9.88 9.60
N HIS A 108 -15.28 11.18 9.59
CA HIS A 108 -15.33 12.04 8.42
C HIS A 108 -14.05 12.85 8.40
N ALA A 109 -13.12 12.47 7.55
CA ALA A 109 -11.78 13.03 7.46
C ALA A 109 -11.38 13.32 6.03
N PHE A 110 -10.38 14.18 5.87
CA PHE A 110 -9.73 14.42 4.60
C PHE A 110 -8.30 13.92 4.66
N VAL A 111 -7.80 13.39 3.56
CA VAL A 111 -6.38 13.13 3.39
C VAL A 111 -5.84 14.08 2.33
N ARG A 112 -4.69 14.68 2.60
CA ARG A 112 -3.99 15.64 1.75
C ARG A 112 -2.56 15.19 1.52
N PRO A 113 -1.86 15.77 0.55
CA PRO A 113 -0.45 15.49 0.34
C PRO A 113 0.39 15.67 1.61
N GLY A 114 1.19 14.66 1.93
CA GLY A 114 2.02 14.63 3.14
C GLY A 114 1.28 14.28 4.44
N GLU A 115 0.03 13.80 4.36
CA GLU A 115 -0.75 13.31 5.49
C GLU A 115 -1.08 11.82 5.31
N ILE A 116 -1.06 11.06 6.41
CA ILE A 116 -1.53 9.66 6.41
C ILE A 116 -2.91 9.58 7.03
N ASN A 117 -3.79 8.81 6.38
CA ASN A 117 -4.96 8.21 7.01
C ASN A 117 -4.72 6.70 7.11
N LEU A 118 -4.80 6.17 8.33
CA LEU A 118 -4.74 4.74 8.61
C LEU A 118 -6.06 4.30 9.23
N MET A 119 -6.81 3.46 8.51
CA MET A 119 -8.06 2.88 9.00
C MET A 119 -7.86 1.40 9.33
N THR A 120 -8.21 0.99 10.54
CA THR A 120 -8.19 -0.42 10.97
C THR A 120 -9.53 -1.06 10.68
N GLY A 121 -9.55 -2.05 9.80
CA GLY A 121 -10.73 -2.82 9.46
C GLY A 121 -11.04 -3.92 10.49
N GLY A 122 -10.03 -4.58 11.01
CA GLY A 122 -10.17 -5.60 12.03
C GLY A 122 -11.23 -6.64 11.72
N TYR A 123 -12.19 -6.83 12.63
CA TYR A 123 -13.33 -7.72 12.41
C TYR A 123 -14.17 -7.32 11.20
N GLY A 124 -14.34 -6.03 10.92
CA GLY A 124 -15.04 -5.52 9.74
C GLY A 124 -15.38 -4.04 9.84
N ILE A 125 -15.12 -3.29 8.80
CA ILE A 125 -15.48 -1.88 8.62
C ILE A 125 -15.90 -1.65 7.17
N ALA A 126 -16.70 -0.63 6.91
CA ALA A 126 -16.90 -0.12 5.56
C ALA A 126 -16.51 1.36 5.49
N HIS A 127 -15.97 1.78 4.35
CA HIS A 127 -15.65 3.18 4.09
C HIS A 127 -15.93 3.57 2.63
N SER A 128 -15.97 4.87 2.39
CA SER A 128 -16.02 5.48 1.07
C SER A 128 -14.91 6.51 0.92
N GLU A 129 -14.42 6.69 -0.30
CA GLU A 129 -13.35 7.63 -0.64
C GLU A 129 -13.75 8.45 -1.87
N VAL A 130 -13.83 9.77 -1.73
CA VAL A 130 -14.26 10.67 -2.78
C VAL A 130 -13.30 11.84 -2.88
N SER A 131 -12.80 12.13 -4.08
CA SER A 131 -12.02 13.37 -4.26
C SER A 131 -12.92 14.60 -4.06
N THR A 132 -12.37 15.61 -3.39
CA THR A 132 -13.14 16.84 -3.19
C THR A 132 -13.35 17.60 -4.50
N PRO A 133 -14.38 18.48 -4.60
CA PRO A 133 -14.62 19.27 -5.80
C PRO A 133 -13.46 20.17 -6.24
N ARG A 134 -12.51 20.43 -5.35
CA ARG A 134 -11.29 21.23 -5.63
C ARG A 134 -10.17 20.39 -6.25
N THR A 135 -10.28 19.06 -6.19
CA THR A 135 -9.26 18.15 -6.70
C THR A 135 -9.40 18.01 -8.22
N THR A 136 -8.41 18.51 -8.94
CA THR A 136 -8.30 18.35 -10.40
C THR A 136 -7.44 17.15 -10.77
N VAL A 137 -6.42 16.84 -9.98
CA VAL A 137 -5.51 15.73 -10.16
C VAL A 137 -5.48 14.88 -8.89
N VAL A 138 -5.65 13.57 -9.03
CA VAL A 138 -5.43 12.60 -7.95
C VAL A 138 -4.15 11.82 -8.21
N HIS A 139 -3.22 11.82 -7.24
CA HIS A 139 -1.96 11.13 -7.33
C HIS A 139 -1.53 10.63 -5.95
N GLY A 140 -1.19 9.37 -5.82
CA GLY A 140 -0.81 8.80 -4.53
C GLY A 140 -0.60 7.30 -4.53
N VAL A 141 -0.57 6.74 -3.34
CA VAL A 141 -0.54 5.30 -3.11
C VAL A 141 -1.63 4.88 -2.14
N GLN A 142 -2.22 3.73 -2.42
CA GLN A 142 -3.08 3.00 -1.49
C GLN A 142 -2.36 1.73 -1.07
N LEU A 143 -2.16 1.58 0.22
CA LEU A 143 -1.44 0.46 0.80
C LEU A 143 -2.32 -0.28 1.79
N TRP A 144 -2.11 -1.60 1.93
CA TRP A 144 -2.75 -2.36 3.00
C TRP A 144 -1.71 -3.09 3.83
N VAL A 145 -1.99 -3.15 5.12
CA VAL A 145 -1.23 -3.88 6.13
C VAL A 145 -2.08 -5.05 6.61
N ALA A 146 -1.59 -6.27 6.46
CA ALA A 146 -2.24 -7.45 7.02
C ALA A 146 -2.16 -7.43 8.55
N LEU A 147 -3.25 -7.71 9.23
CA LEU A 147 -3.24 -7.86 10.68
C LEU A 147 -2.73 -9.26 11.05
N PRO A 148 -1.88 -9.41 12.09
CA PRO A 148 -1.48 -10.71 12.59
C PRO A 148 -2.68 -11.47 13.18
N GLU A 149 -2.58 -12.80 13.30
CA GLU A 149 -3.69 -13.65 13.75
C GLU A 149 -4.31 -13.20 15.06
N GLU A 150 -3.49 -12.82 16.03
CA GLU A 150 -3.94 -12.35 17.35
C GLU A 150 -4.76 -11.06 17.29
N HIS A 151 -4.59 -10.25 16.21
CA HIS A 151 -5.24 -8.96 16.03
C HIS A 151 -6.13 -8.87 14.78
N ARG A 152 -6.33 -9.96 14.05
CA ARG A 152 -7.13 -9.95 12.81
C ARG A 152 -8.58 -9.50 13.02
N ASN A 153 -9.09 -9.64 14.24
CA ASN A 153 -10.42 -9.19 14.65
C ASN A 153 -10.37 -7.98 15.60
N ALA A 154 -9.30 -7.20 15.57
CA ALA A 154 -9.18 -5.97 16.35
C ALA A 154 -10.41 -5.05 16.17
N GLU A 155 -10.66 -4.20 17.13
CA GLU A 155 -11.66 -3.16 17.01
C GLU A 155 -11.32 -2.20 15.87
N ARG A 156 -12.36 -1.61 15.28
CA ARG A 156 -12.22 -0.56 14.27
C ARG A 156 -11.48 0.63 14.87
N ASP A 157 -10.58 1.22 14.09
CA ASP A 157 -9.85 2.41 14.51
C ASP A 157 -9.56 3.29 13.29
N PHE A 158 -9.35 4.56 13.53
CA PHE A 158 -8.92 5.53 12.52
C PHE A 158 -7.87 6.46 13.12
N GLN A 159 -6.73 6.56 12.47
CA GLN A 159 -5.63 7.44 12.85
C GLN A 159 -5.29 8.36 11.69
N HIS A 160 -5.10 9.62 11.97
CA HIS A 160 -4.63 10.64 11.05
C HIS A 160 -3.38 11.30 11.60
N HIS A 161 -2.39 11.53 10.74
CA HIS A 161 -1.16 12.22 11.12
C HIS A 161 -0.55 12.96 9.93
N ALA A 162 0.05 14.11 10.19
CA ALA A 162 0.78 14.93 9.24
C ALA A 162 2.26 15.02 9.68
N PRO A 163 3.13 14.09 9.24
CA PRO A 163 4.53 14.08 9.64
C PRO A 163 5.26 15.32 9.13
N GLN A 164 6.10 15.89 9.99
CA GLN A 164 6.98 16.97 9.57
C GLN A 164 8.13 16.41 8.71
N PRO A 165 8.57 17.13 7.67
CA PRO A 165 9.66 16.64 6.85
C PRO A 165 11.00 16.71 7.62
N VAL A 166 11.73 15.60 7.64
CA VAL A 166 13.14 15.55 8.00
C VAL A 166 13.97 15.93 6.77
N ARG A 167 14.79 16.95 6.90
CA ARG A 167 15.68 17.39 5.82
C ARG A 167 17.09 16.93 6.08
N MET A 168 17.66 16.28 5.12
CA MET A 168 19.06 15.90 5.07
C MET A 168 19.69 16.35 3.76
N GLU A 169 21.01 16.30 3.65
CA GLU A 169 21.68 16.62 2.41
C GLU A 169 21.21 15.67 1.30
N GLY A 170 20.67 16.24 0.22
CA GLY A 170 20.16 15.48 -0.93
C GLY A 170 18.77 14.90 -0.82
N ALA A 171 18.08 14.97 0.33
CA ALA A 171 16.72 14.41 0.47
C ALA A 171 15.84 15.15 1.49
N GLU A 172 14.53 15.05 1.26
CA GLU A 172 13.49 15.32 2.24
C GLU A 172 12.70 14.05 2.50
N ILE A 173 12.49 13.70 3.78
CA ILE A 173 11.84 12.45 4.21
C ILE A 173 10.65 12.77 5.10
N ARG A 174 9.51 12.13 4.86
CA ARG A 174 8.34 12.14 5.76
C ARG A 174 8.05 10.73 6.23
N VAL A 175 8.22 10.50 7.52
CA VAL A 175 7.99 9.18 8.15
C VAL A 175 6.54 9.09 8.58
N PHE A 176 5.73 8.40 7.81
CA PHE A 176 4.30 8.25 8.15
C PHE A 176 3.99 7.02 9.02
N LEU A 177 4.87 6.00 9.05
CA LEU A 177 4.82 4.85 9.97
C LEU A 177 6.21 4.44 10.42
N GLY A 178 6.34 4.02 11.68
CA GLY A 178 7.60 3.54 12.24
C GLY A 178 8.62 4.64 12.44
N SER A 179 9.90 4.34 12.22
CA SER A 179 11.00 5.28 12.44
C SER A 179 12.05 5.23 11.33
N LEU A 180 12.55 6.38 10.91
CA LEU A 180 13.62 6.53 9.93
C LEU A 180 14.28 7.90 10.08
N ALA A 181 15.59 8.00 9.81
CA ALA A 181 16.34 9.25 9.80
C ALA A 181 16.16 10.12 11.07
N GLY A 182 15.99 9.48 12.23
CA GLY A 182 15.84 10.14 13.53
C GLY A 182 14.42 10.64 13.84
N ASP A 183 13.45 10.44 12.95
CA ASP A 183 12.03 10.74 13.17
C ASP A 183 11.22 9.48 13.49
N VAL A 184 10.14 9.63 14.25
CA VAL A 184 9.25 8.55 14.69
C VAL A 184 7.80 8.97 14.53
N SER A 185 7.06 8.20 13.74
CA SER A 185 5.61 8.39 13.60
C SER A 185 4.87 7.96 14.87
N PRO A 186 3.89 8.73 15.36
CA PRO A 186 3.03 8.35 16.47
C PRO A 186 1.95 7.35 16.07
N VAL A 187 1.78 7.05 14.77
CA VAL A 187 0.75 6.17 14.25
C VAL A 187 1.07 4.72 14.63
N ARG A 188 0.10 4.05 15.25
CA ARG A 188 0.27 2.71 15.81
C ARG A 188 -0.11 1.63 14.80
N THR A 189 0.70 0.59 14.75
CA THR A 189 0.49 -0.63 13.97
C THR A 189 0.55 -1.86 14.88
N PHE A 190 0.07 -3.00 14.40
CA PHE A 190 0.06 -4.26 15.17
C PHE A 190 1.33 -5.09 15.00
N THR A 191 2.19 -4.71 14.06
CA THR A 191 3.50 -5.30 13.82
C THR A 191 4.51 -4.17 13.62
N PRO A 192 5.82 -4.40 13.87
CA PRO A 192 6.85 -3.42 13.54
C PRO A 192 6.86 -3.13 12.04
N LEU A 193 6.62 -1.87 11.67
CA LEU A 193 6.54 -1.41 10.27
C LEU A 193 7.29 -0.10 10.07
N LEU A 194 7.69 0.12 8.84
CA LEU A 194 8.19 1.39 8.31
C LEU A 194 7.38 1.80 7.09
N GLY A 195 7.01 3.06 7.03
CA GLY A 195 6.47 3.71 5.85
C GLY A 195 6.98 5.15 5.77
N ALA A 196 7.64 5.51 4.68
CA ALA A 196 8.19 6.86 4.49
C ALA A 196 8.12 7.30 3.02
N GLU A 197 7.77 8.57 2.80
CA GLU A 197 8.01 9.26 1.53
C GLU A 197 9.42 9.84 1.54
N ILE A 198 10.16 9.63 0.45
CA ILE A 198 11.50 10.18 0.26
C ILE A 198 11.52 10.94 -1.07
N VAL A 199 11.86 12.22 -1.01
CA VAL A 199 12.08 13.06 -2.19
C VAL A 199 13.58 13.35 -2.31
N LEU A 200 14.20 12.75 -3.33
CA LEU A 200 15.63 12.91 -3.63
C LEU A 200 15.85 14.11 -4.54
N GLN A 201 16.83 14.94 -4.21
CA GLN A 201 17.25 16.03 -5.09
C GLN A 201 17.88 15.49 -6.39
N PRO A 202 17.88 16.26 -7.50
CA PRO A 202 18.47 15.84 -8.75
C PRO A 202 19.92 15.40 -8.59
N ARG A 203 20.27 14.23 -9.14
CA ARG A 203 21.64 13.70 -9.18
C ARG A 203 22.30 13.45 -7.81
N MET A 204 21.51 13.50 -6.72
CA MET A 204 22.05 13.27 -5.38
C MET A 204 21.99 11.80 -4.98
N THR A 205 22.94 11.42 -4.14
CA THR A 205 23.02 10.11 -3.49
C THR A 205 22.86 10.30 -1.99
N VAL A 206 22.00 9.48 -1.39
CA VAL A 206 21.79 9.45 0.06
C VAL A 206 21.95 8.01 0.58
N ALA A 207 22.43 7.87 1.80
CA ALA A 207 22.48 6.60 2.51
C ALA A 207 21.54 6.66 3.72
N LEU A 208 20.66 5.69 3.85
CA LEU A 208 19.71 5.56 4.93
C LEU A 208 20.09 4.36 5.80
N SER A 209 20.20 4.56 7.10
CA SER A 209 20.35 3.45 8.05
C SER A 209 19.05 2.69 8.17
N LEU A 210 19.11 1.37 8.12
CA LEU A 210 17.98 0.47 8.14
C LEU A 210 18.01 -0.44 9.37
N ASP A 211 16.83 -0.92 9.78
CA ASP A 211 16.73 -2.03 10.73
C ASP A 211 17.06 -3.35 10.00
N THR A 212 18.10 -4.03 10.43
CA THR A 212 18.56 -5.29 9.83
C THR A 212 17.57 -6.44 9.95
N GLY A 213 16.63 -6.36 10.90
CA GLY A 213 15.53 -7.31 11.07
C GLY A 213 14.39 -7.12 10.08
N PHE A 214 14.35 -5.97 9.40
CA PHE A 214 13.29 -5.66 8.45
C PHE A 214 13.64 -6.11 7.03
N GLU A 215 12.63 -6.53 6.30
CA GLU A 215 12.65 -6.52 4.83
C GLU A 215 12.11 -5.16 4.36
N HIS A 216 12.57 -4.71 3.20
CA HIS A 216 12.19 -3.40 2.68
C HIS A 216 11.71 -3.48 1.23
N GLY A 217 10.93 -2.47 0.84
CA GLY A 217 10.49 -2.24 -0.53
C GLY A 217 10.52 -0.77 -0.85
N LEU A 218 11.21 -0.38 -1.92
CA LEU A 218 11.23 0.99 -2.43
C LEU A 218 10.40 1.08 -3.71
N LEU A 219 9.25 1.73 -3.64
CA LEU A 219 8.39 2.02 -4.79
C LEU A 219 8.78 3.39 -5.36
N VAL A 220 9.07 3.44 -6.65
CA VAL A 220 9.38 4.71 -7.35
C VAL A 220 8.10 5.34 -7.89
N ASP A 221 7.79 6.55 -7.44
CA ASP A 221 6.71 7.37 -8.00
C ASP A 221 7.15 8.16 -9.22
N SER A 222 8.26 8.86 -9.12
CA SER A 222 8.78 9.71 -10.19
C SER A 222 10.30 9.74 -10.22
N GLY A 223 10.84 9.95 -11.41
CA GLY A 223 12.27 9.87 -11.68
C GLY A 223 12.76 8.42 -11.83
N ASP A 224 14.06 8.29 -12.01
CA ASP A 224 14.79 7.02 -12.04
C ASP A 224 15.70 6.96 -10.81
N VAL A 225 15.57 5.90 -10.01
CA VAL A 225 16.29 5.78 -8.75
C VAL A 225 17.12 4.50 -8.74
N ARG A 226 18.42 4.64 -8.54
CA ARG A 226 19.30 3.51 -8.29
C ARG A 226 19.28 3.16 -6.81
N VAL A 227 18.97 1.91 -6.53
CA VAL A 227 18.96 1.33 -5.19
C VAL A 227 20.12 0.34 -5.11
N ALA A 228 21.14 0.66 -4.33
CA ALA A 228 22.42 -0.05 -4.44
C ALA A 228 22.89 -0.11 -5.91
N ASP A 229 22.97 -1.30 -6.51
CA ASP A 229 23.40 -1.47 -7.90
C ASP A 229 22.24 -1.57 -8.91
N THR A 230 20.98 -1.56 -8.44
CA THR A 230 19.80 -1.80 -9.27
C THR A 230 19.08 -0.50 -9.61
N LEU A 231 18.90 -0.22 -10.89
CA LEU A 231 18.11 0.91 -11.36
C LEU A 231 16.63 0.53 -11.33
N LEU A 232 15.82 1.37 -10.70
CA LEU A 232 14.37 1.29 -10.67
C LEU A 232 13.76 2.45 -11.44
N HIS A 233 12.75 2.13 -12.22
CA HIS A 233 11.94 3.08 -12.96
C HIS A 233 10.60 3.33 -12.28
N ARG A 234 9.88 4.32 -12.78
CA ARG A 234 8.55 4.67 -12.27
C ARG A 234 7.63 3.46 -12.19
N ALA A 235 6.93 3.33 -11.05
CA ALA A 235 6.01 2.26 -10.70
C ALA A 235 6.66 0.88 -10.49
N GLU A 236 7.98 0.79 -10.51
CA GLU A 236 8.68 -0.40 -10.04
C GLU A 236 8.91 -0.35 -8.54
N LEU A 237 8.92 -1.52 -7.90
CA LEU A 237 9.21 -1.70 -6.49
C LEU A 237 10.45 -2.57 -6.35
N GLY A 238 11.52 -2.04 -5.75
CA GLY A 238 12.74 -2.77 -5.43
C GLY A 238 12.63 -3.42 -4.06
N TYR A 239 12.63 -4.75 -4.00
CA TYR A 239 12.61 -5.50 -2.75
C TYR A 239 14.03 -5.77 -2.24
N VAL A 240 14.25 -5.51 -0.95
CA VAL A 240 15.50 -5.74 -0.21
C VAL A 240 15.22 -6.72 0.92
N PRO A 241 15.89 -7.90 0.97
CA PRO A 241 15.71 -8.85 2.05
C PRO A 241 16.29 -8.33 3.38
N PRO A 242 15.91 -8.91 4.52
CA PRO A 242 16.52 -8.60 5.81
C PRO A 242 18.03 -8.83 5.82
N GLY A 243 18.71 -8.08 6.68
CA GLY A 243 20.17 -8.15 6.85
C GLY A 243 20.91 -6.91 6.37
N ALA A 244 20.27 -6.05 5.56
CA ALA A 244 20.85 -4.77 5.17
C ALA A 244 20.78 -3.77 6.33
N ASP A 245 21.90 -3.18 6.70
CA ASP A 245 22.00 -2.12 7.71
C ASP A 245 21.91 -0.71 7.12
N ALA A 246 22.08 -0.60 5.81
CA ALA A 246 21.98 0.64 5.07
C ALA A 246 21.42 0.42 3.65
N LEU A 247 20.78 1.45 3.11
CA LEU A 247 20.31 1.51 1.74
C LEU A 247 20.80 2.79 1.08
N THR A 248 21.58 2.63 0.02
CA THR A 248 22.04 3.75 -0.81
C THR A 248 21.04 3.99 -1.94
N LEU A 249 20.53 5.23 -2.03
CA LEU A 249 19.62 5.69 -3.07
C LEU A 249 20.28 6.79 -3.88
N THR A 250 20.33 6.64 -5.20
CA THR A 250 20.84 7.67 -6.11
C THR A 250 19.74 8.09 -7.07
N ASN A 251 19.42 9.37 -7.11
CA ASN A 251 18.54 9.91 -8.14
C ASN A 251 19.33 10.09 -9.44
N GLU A 252 18.99 9.30 -10.45
CA GLU A 252 19.62 9.32 -11.78
C GLU A 252 18.97 10.36 -12.73
N SER A 253 17.98 11.10 -12.25
CA SER A 253 17.21 12.07 -13.05
C SER A 253 17.74 13.51 -12.87
N ASP A 254 17.43 14.37 -13.85
CA ASP A 254 17.73 15.81 -13.79
C ASP A 254 16.71 16.62 -12.95
N GLY A 255 15.58 16.00 -12.60
CA GLY A 255 14.56 16.53 -11.69
C GLY A 255 14.53 15.77 -10.36
N PRO A 256 13.76 16.24 -9.37
CA PRO A 256 13.53 15.49 -8.13
C PRO A 256 12.92 14.14 -8.39
N ALA A 257 13.35 13.10 -7.67
CA ALA A 257 12.75 11.78 -7.69
C ALA A 257 12.00 11.53 -6.38
N ARG A 258 10.79 10.97 -6.48
CA ARG A 258 9.96 10.61 -5.32
C ARG A 258 9.83 9.11 -5.21
N THR A 259 9.96 8.62 -3.97
CA THR A 259 9.82 7.20 -3.65
C THR A 259 9.01 7.01 -2.37
N ILE A 260 8.42 5.82 -2.23
CA ILE A 260 7.84 5.32 -0.98
C ILE A 260 8.69 4.16 -0.50
N LEU A 261 9.28 4.29 0.67
CA LEU A 261 9.98 3.22 1.36
C LEU A 261 9.01 2.53 2.32
N LEU A 262 8.80 1.25 2.09
CA LEU A 262 8.07 0.34 2.96
C LEU A 262 9.06 -0.58 3.66
N GLY A 263 8.79 -0.94 4.92
CA GLY A 263 9.62 -1.88 5.65
C GLY A 263 8.82 -2.58 6.75
N GLY A 264 9.37 -3.66 7.27
CA GLY A 264 8.81 -4.35 8.43
C GLY A 264 9.48 -5.69 8.70
N THR A 265 9.28 -6.19 9.92
CA THR A 265 9.64 -7.56 10.27
C THR A 265 8.93 -8.54 9.33
N PRO A 266 9.63 -9.52 8.74
CA PRO A 266 9.01 -10.50 7.86
C PRO A 266 7.74 -11.10 8.46
N PHE A 267 6.65 -11.07 7.71
CA PHE A 267 5.36 -11.59 8.15
C PHE A 267 5.30 -13.10 7.90
N GLU A 268 5.37 -13.89 8.96
CA GLU A 268 5.53 -15.35 8.86
C GLU A 268 4.21 -16.10 8.67
N GLU A 269 3.07 -15.41 8.84
CA GLU A 269 1.76 -16.03 8.72
C GLU A 269 1.29 -16.15 7.26
N GLU A 270 0.51 -17.18 6.98
CA GLU A 270 -0.19 -17.33 5.72
C GLU A 270 -1.51 -16.56 5.76
N ILE A 271 -1.82 -15.85 4.68
CA ILE A 271 -3.08 -15.10 4.53
C ILE A 271 -3.84 -15.53 3.29
N VAL A 272 -5.17 -15.51 3.38
CA VAL A 272 -6.06 -15.52 2.23
C VAL A 272 -6.49 -14.09 1.97
N MET A 273 -6.17 -13.56 0.79
CA MET A 273 -6.62 -12.24 0.37
C MET A 273 -7.49 -12.38 -0.88
N TRP A 274 -8.69 -11.88 -0.79
CA TRP A 274 -9.63 -11.86 -1.91
C TRP A 274 -10.52 -10.63 -1.83
N TRP A 275 -10.66 -9.93 -2.93
CA TRP A 275 -11.35 -8.65 -3.04
C TRP A 275 -10.81 -7.66 -1.99
N ASN A 276 -11.60 -7.31 -0.96
CA ASN A 276 -11.21 -6.40 0.12
C ASN A 276 -11.11 -7.11 1.48
N PHE A 277 -11.05 -8.43 1.49
CA PHE A 277 -11.02 -9.23 2.70
C PHE A 277 -9.70 -9.96 2.86
N ILE A 278 -9.15 -9.92 4.06
CA ILE A 278 -8.06 -10.79 4.51
C ILE A 278 -8.59 -11.72 5.58
N GLY A 279 -8.34 -13.01 5.39
CA GLY A 279 -8.63 -14.08 6.34
C GLY A 279 -7.45 -15.04 6.43
N ARG A 280 -7.65 -16.16 7.11
CA ARG A 280 -6.69 -17.27 7.18
C ARG A 280 -7.18 -18.49 6.40
N THR A 281 -8.47 -18.56 6.17
CA THR A 281 -9.12 -19.69 5.47
C THR A 281 -10.05 -19.16 4.37
N HIS A 282 -10.34 -20.01 3.41
CA HIS A 282 -11.39 -19.73 2.41
C HIS A 282 -12.73 -19.39 3.09
N GLN A 283 -13.06 -20.08 4.18
CA GLN A 283 -14.31 -19.89 4.90
C GLN A 283 -14.44 -18.51 5.55
N ASP A 284 -13.30 -17.90 5.99
CA ASP A 284 -13.31 -16.54 6.48
C ASP A 284 -13.77 -15.57 5.39
N ILE A 285 -13.33 -15.80 4.14
CA ILE A 285 -13.70 -14.97 2.99
C ILE A 285 -15.17 -15.18 2.61
N VAL A 286 -15.64 -16.45 2.57
CA VAL A 286 -17.03 -16.76 2.30
C VAL A 286 -17.93 -16.02 3.28
N LYS A 287 -17.63 -16.14 4.58
CA LYS A 287 -18.42 -15.49 5.63
C LYS A 287 -18.38 -13.98 5.53
N ALA A 288 -17.23 -13.37 5.29
CA ALA A 288 -17.11 -11.93 5.14
C ALA A 288 -17.92 -11.40 3.96
N ARG A 289 -17.91 -12.14 2.84
CA ARG A 289 -18.71 -11.82 1.66
C ARG A 289 -20.22 -11.93 1.95
N GLU A 290 -20.66 -13.02 2.59
CA GLU A 290 -22.07 -13.21 2.96
C GLU A 290 -22.56 -12.11 3.90
N ASP A 291 -21.78 -11.80 4.94
CA ASP A 291 -22.09 -10.74 5.89
C ASP A 291 -22.21 -9.37 5.20
N TRP A 292 -21.35 -9.09 4.19
CA TRP A 292 -21.47 -7.88 3.38
C TRP A 292 -22.72 -7.88 2.52
N GLU A 293 -22.95 -8.92 1.73
CA GLU A 293 -24.10 -9.00 0.82
C GLU A 293 -25.46 -8.95 1.54
N THR A 294 -25.54 -9.51 2.74
CA THR A 294 -26.76 -9.50 3.56
C THR A 294 -26.91 -8.27 4.43
N SER A 295 -25.97 -7.28 4.34
CA SER A 295 -25.99 -6.05 5.15
C SER A 295 -25.98 -6.34 6.66
N SER A 296 -25.17 -7.30 7.09
CA SER A 296 -25.02 -7.60 8.51
C SER A 296 -24.41 -6.43 9.28
N GLU A 297 -24.62 -6.37 10.57
CA GLU A 297 -24.07 -5.33 11.46
C GLU A 297 -22.51 -5.33 11.50
N ARG A 298 -21.88 -6.41 11.01
CA ARG A 298 -20.43 -6.57 10.97
C ARG A 298 -19.71 -5.42 10.31
N PHE A 299 -20.27 -4.81 9.27
CA PHE A 299 -19.62 -3.72 8.54
C PHE A 299 -20.20 -2.35 8.87
N GLY A 300 -21.38 -2.30 9.48
CA GLY A 300 -22.11 -1.05 9.71
C GLY A 300 -22.67 -0.48 8.41
N THR A 301 -23.11 0.78 8.47
CA THR A 301 -23.72 1.47 7.34
C THR A 301 -23.14 2.87 7.22
N ILE A 302 -22.75 3.26 6.01
CA ILE A 302 -22.46 4.66 5.68
C ILE A 302 -23.75 5.24 5.11
N GLY A 303 -24.34 6.21 5.81
CA GLY A 303 -25.55 6.92 5.36
C GLY A 303 -25.26 7.81 4.15
N ASP A 304 -26.32 8.01 3.34
CA ASP A 304 -26.42 9.07 2.32
C ASP A 304 -25.33 9.11 1.23
N PHE A 305 -24.70 7.96 0.91
CA PHE A 305 -23.80 7.91 -0.23
C PHE A 305 -24.58 7.76 -1.54
N PRO A 306 -24.48 8.72 -2.50
CA PRO A 306 -25.12 8.61 -3.80
C PRO A 306 -24.60 7.39 -4.58
N GLY A 307 -25.49 6.48 -5.00
CA GLY A 307 -25.14 5.30 -5.79
C GLY A 307 -25.00 3.99 -4.99
N GLY A 308 -25.15 4.08 -3.66
CA GLY A 308 -25.14 2.89 -2.79
C GLY A 308 -23.76 2.25 -2.61
N ARG A 309 -23.75 1.09 -1.98
CA ARG A 309 -22.54 0.33 -1.69
C ARG A 309 -22.05 -0.47 -2.90
N ILE A 310 -20.75 -0.76 -2.93
CA ILE A 310 -20.15 -1.62 -3.96
C ILE A 310 -20.44 -3.09 -3.61
N PRO A 311 -21.13 -3.86 -4.48
CA PRO A 311 -21.39 -5.27 -4.23
C PRO A 311 -20.08 -6.08 -4.30
N ALA A 312 -19.99 -7.14 -3.49
CA ALA A 312 -18.88 -8.06 -3.59
C ALA A 312 -18.98 -8.94 -4.86
N PRO A 313 -17.88 -9.18 -5.57
CA PRO A 313 -17.92 -10.08 -6.73
C PRO A 313 -18.34 -11.49 -6.33
N ALA A 314 -18.68 -12.32 -7.33
CA ALA A 314 -18.89 -13.74 -7.10
C ALA A 314 -17.59 -14.42 -6.66
N LEU A 315 -17.70 -15.36 -5.72
CA LEU A 315 -16.54 -16.18 -5.35
C LEU A 315 -16.12 -17.06 -6.54
N PRO A 316 -14.80 -17.31 -6.68
CA PRO A 316 -14.33 -18.25 -7.69
C PRO A 316 -14.84 -19.67 -7.39
N ASN A 317 -15.07 -20.47 -8.43
CA ASN A 317 -15.47 -21.89 -8.30
C ASN A 317 -14.33 -22.79 -7.80
N ALA A 318 -13.44 -22.25 -6.97
CA ALA A 318 -12.30 -22.96 -6.41
C ALA A 318 -12.03 -22.47 -4.98
N THR A 319 -11.48 -23.35 -4.15
CA THR A 319 -11.03 -22.98 -2.81
C THR A 319 -9.85 -22.02 -2.90
N ILE A 320 -9.99 -20.81 -2.37
CA ILE A 320 -8.92 -19.84 -2.26
C ILE A 320 -7.95 -20.36 -1.19
N ARG A 321 -6.68 -20.53 -1.56
CA ARG A 321 -5.65 -21.05 -0.66
C ARG A 321 -4.87 -19.92 0.01
N PRO A 322 -4.49 -20.10 1.27
CA PRO A 322 -3.56 -19.19 1.92
C PRO A 322 -2.23 -19.05 1.14
N ARG A 323 -1.63 -17.90 1.24
CA ARG A 323 -0.33 -17.57 0.62
C ARG A 323 0.58 -16.93 1.65
N ARG A 324 1.85 -17.19 1.51
CA ARG A 324 2.95 -16.51 2.18
C ARG A 324 4.01 -16.13 1.15
N ASN A 325 4.99 -15.36 1.57
CA ASN A 325 6.19 -15.18 0.76
C ASN A 325 6.85 -16.56 0.49
N PRO A 326 7.37 -16.79 -0.72
CA PRO A 326 8.13 -18.00 -0.99
C PRO A 326 9.33 -18.10 -0.04
N PRO A 327 9.82 -19.33 0.27
CA PRO A 327 11.03 -19.51 1.04
C PRO A 327 12.20 -18.72 0.43
N ARG A 328 13.02 -18.14 1.27
CA ARG A 328 14.24 -17.46 0.83
C ARG A 328 15.14 -18.47 0.10
N ARG A 329 15.57 -18.13 -1.10
CA ARG A 329 16.54 -18.90 -1.87
C ARG A 329 17.95 -18.38 -1.57
#